data_06f066152acde30a6b3cb7ab9a5bb915
#
_entry.id   06f066152acde30a6b3cb7ab9a5bb915
#
_cell.length_a   1.000
_cell.length_b   1.000
_cell.length_c   1.000
_cell.angle_alpha   90.00
_cell.angle_beta   90.00
_cell.angle_gamma   90.00
#
_symmetry.space_group_name_H-M   'P 1'
#
loop_
_entity.id
_entity.type
_entity.pdbx_description
1 polymer ?
#
loop_
_entity_poly.entity_id
_entity_poly.type
_entity_poly.pdbx_seq_one_letter_code
_entity_poly.pdbx_strand_id
1 'polypeptide(L)'
;MKPNINMHTRSTRVARVLLTIWICLILVACAQVPITNRQSLALLPESQLATMSLQEYDKVLKNSKLSSNRQQVEMVRRVGFRIAKAAEAFLKEAGMQSEIKNLNWEFNLIEDDKLANAWVMPGGKAAVYTGILKYTQNETGLAVVLGHEVAHAIARHGNERMSQGLL
;
A
#
# COMPACT_ATOMS: atom_id res chain seq x y z
N MET A 1 61.57 -0.02 23.12
CA MET A 1 60.19 -0.50 22.84
C MET A 1 59.38 0.69 22.34
N LYS A 2 59.07 0.76 21.01
CA LYS A 2 58.29 1.86 20.44
C LYS A 2 56.78 1.53 20.58
N PRO A 3 55.92 2.39 21.11
CA PRO A 3 54.51 2.10 21.21
C PRO A 3 53.89 2.07 19.81
N ASN A 4 53.02 1.09 19.59
CA ASN A 4 52.35 0.79 18.33
C ASN A 4 51.17 1.75 18.08
N ILE A 5 51.47 3.00 17.70
CA ILE A 5 50.52 4.12 17.51
C ILE A 5 49.59 3.86 16.29
N ASN A 6 49.96 2.97 15.38
CA ASN A 6 49.23 2.75 14.14
C ASN A 6 47.92 1.89 14.24
N MET A 7 47.78 1.14 15.32
CA MET A 7 46.61 0.23 15.47
C MET A 7 45.38 0.97 15.98
N HIS A 8 45.51 1.96 16.86
CA HIS A 8 44.41 2.77 17.38
C HIS A 8 43.79 3.70 16.30
N THR A 9 44.64 4.29 15.46
CA THR A 9 44.17 5.21 14.40
C THR A 9 43.46 4.47 13.24
N ARG A 10 43.79 3.24 12.97
CA ARG A 10 43.09 2.39 12.00
C ARG A 10 41.71 1.98 12.53
N SER A 11 41.58 1.57 13.76
CA SER A 11 40.31 1.17 14.40
C SER A 11 39.30 2.33 14.43
N THR A 12 39.75 3.54 14.80
CA THR A 12 38.87 4.71 14.81
C THR A 12 38.41 5.17 13.43
N ARG A 13 39.23 5.02 12.40
CA ARG A 13 38.84 5.32 11.03
C ARG A 13 37.78 4.32 10.51
N VAL A 14 37.97 3.03 10.76
CA VAL A 14 37.00 1.97 10.37
C VAL A 14 35.67 2.22 11.10
N ALA A 15 35.69 2.50 12.41
CA ALA A 15 34.47 2.80 13.17
C ALA A 15 33.73 4.02 12.64
N ARG A 16 34.45 5.09 12.27
CA ARG A 16 33.81 6.29 11.65
C ARG A 16 33.21 5.98 10.28
N VAL A 17 33.89 5.22 9.44
CA VAL A 17 33.36 4.82 8.12
C VAL A 17 32.12 3.97 8.27
N LEU A 18 32.13 2.98 9.19
CA LEU A 18 30.95 2.15 9.46
C LEU A 18 29.78 2.97 10.02
N LEU A 19 30.05 3.90 10.91
CA LEU A 19 29.03 4.81 11.44
C LEU A 19 28.44 5.71 10.35
N THR A 20 29.29 6.25 9.46
CA THR A 20 28.83 7.07 8.34
C THR A 20 27.97 6.27 7.38
N ILE A 21 28.37 5.03 7.03
CA ILE A 21 27.58 4.13 6.19
C ILE A 21 26.26 3.82 6.85
N TRP A 22 26.23 3.56 8.14
CA TRP A 22 25.01 3.28 8.90
C TRP A 22 24.04 4.46 8.91
N ILE A 23 24.55 5.68 9.13
CA ILE A 23 23.76 6.92 9.04
C ILE A 23 23.22 7.13 7.63
N CYS A 24 24.03 6.92 6.59
CA CYS A 24 23.57 7.03 5.20
C CYS A 24 22.47 6.01 4.86
N LEU A 25 22.56 4.77 5.36
CA LEU A 25 21.54 3.74 5.16
C LEU A 25 20.21 4.12 5.81
N ILE A 26 20.22 4.75 7.00
CA ILE A 26 19.01 5.23 7.68
C ILE A 26 18.35 6.37 6.88
N LEU A 27 19.14 7.28 6.30
CA LEU A 27 18.62 8.41 5.53
C LEU A 27 17.95 8.00 4.21
N VAL A 28 18.32 6.86 3.64
CA VAL A 28 17.72 6.33 2.40
C VAL A 28 16.39 5.59 2.64
N ALA A 29 16.11 5.19 3.89
CA ALA A 29 14.90 4.45 4.23
C ALA A 29 13.63 5.32 4.32
N CYS A 30 13.75 6.65 4.24
CA CYS A 30 12.62 7.57 4.27
C CYS A 30 12.16 7.87 2.85
N ALA A 31 10.91 7.49 2.51
CA ALA A 31 10.25 7.87 1.28
C ALA A 31 9.22 8.98 1.54
N GLN A 32 9.00 9.83 0.55
CA GLN A 32 7.90 10.79 0.61
C GLN A 32 6.58 10.08 0.24
N VAL A 33 5.59 10.25 1.10
CA VAL A 33 4.22 9.80 0.82
C VAL A 33 3.68 10.62 -0.34
N PRO A 34 3.21 9.97 -1.42
CA PRO A 34 2.54 10.67 -2.50
C PRO A 34 1.41 11.55 -1.95
N ILE A 35 1.21 12.72 -2.55
CA ILE A 35 0.14 13.68 -2.20
C ILE A 35 0.46 14.53 -0.97
N THR A 36 0.83 13.94 0.16
CA THR A 36 1.02 14.68 1.43
C THR A 36 2.44 15.18 1.62
N ASN A 37 3.39 14.72 0.80
CA ASN A 37 4.84 14.96 0.93
C ASN A 37 5.41 14.65 2.32
N ARG A 38 4.64 13.94 3.16
CA ARG A 38 5.06 13.49 4.48
C ARG A 38 6.17 12.43 4.32
N GLN A 39 7.17 12.49 5.16
CA GLN A 39 8.19 11.43 5.26
C GLN A 39 7.56 10.19 5.88
N SER A 40 7.74 9.04 5.27
CA SER A 40 7.32 7.74 5.79
C SER A 40 8.42 6.70 5.62
N LEU A 41 8.41 5.71 6.49
CA LEU A 41 9.31 4.57 6.39
C LEU A 41 8.81 3.65 5.27
N ALA A 42 9.64 3.40 4.27
CA ALA A 42 9.36 2.51 3.15
C ALA A 42 10.59 1.61 2.90
N LEU A 43 10.66 0.51 3.66
CA LEU A 43 11.77 -0.45 3.58
C LEU A 43 11.61 -1.44 2.42
N LEU A 44 10.39 -1.63 1.93
CA LEU A 44 10.10 -2.58 0.87
C LEU A 44 10.00 -1.88 -0.49
N PRO A 45 10.67 -2.41 -1.53
CA PRO A 45 10.45 -1.97 -2.91
C PRO A 45 8.97 -2.15 -3.30
N GLU A 46 8.39 -1.18 -4.01
CA GLU A 46 6.98 -1.23 -4.44
C GLU A 46 6.65 -2.47 -5.29
N SER A 47 7.58 -2.94 -6.13
CA SER A 47 7.40 -4.16 -6.91
C SER A 47 7.29 -5.42 -6.06
N GLN A 48 8.06 -5.51 -4.98
CA GLN A 48 7.98 -6.62 -4.03
C GLN A 48 6.65 -6.57 -3.26
N LEU A 49 6.27 -5.38 -2.80
CA LEU A 49 5.01 -5.17 -2.09
C LEU A 49 3.81 -5.52 -2.98
N ALA A 50 3.81 -5.12 -4.25
CA ALA A 50 2.75 -5.45 -5.20
C ALA A 50 2.65 -6.97 -5.41
N THR A 51 3.79 -7.67 -5.52
CA THR A 51 3.82 -9.13 -5.65
C THR A 51 3.25 -9.83 -4.41
N MET A 52 3.67 -9.41 -3.21
CA MET A 52 3.16 -9.96 -1.95
C MET A 52 1.65 -9.69 -1.80
N SER A 53 1.21 -8.48 -2.17
CA SER A 53 -0.21 -8.09 -2.14
C SER A 53 -1.05 -8.95 -3.08
N LEU A 54 -0.56 -9.24 -4.29
CA LEU A 54 -1.25 -10.10 -5.24
C LEU A 54 -1.38 -11.53 -4.70
N GLN A 55 -0.31 -12.09 -4.13
CA GLN A 55 -0.34 -13.43 -3.53
C GLN A 55 -1.35 -13.52 -2.37
N GLU A 56 -1.37 -12.51 -1.49
CA GLU A 56 -2.32 -12.48 -0.38
C GLU A 56 -3.76 -12.27 -0.87
N TYR A 57 -3.96 -11.44 -1.89
CA TYR A 57 -5.26 -11.25 -2.53
C TYR A 57 -5.81 -12.56 -3.10
N ASP A 58 -5.00 -13.28 -3.87
CA ASP A 58 -5.38 -14.57 -4.45
C ASP A 58 -5.72 -15.59 -3.37
N LYS A 59 -4.96 -15.61 -2.27
CA LYS A 59 -5.23 -16.47 -1.13
C LYS A 59 -6.55 -16.11 -0.43
N VAL A 60 -6.82 -14.80 -0.24
CA VAL A 60 -8.10 -14.36 0.32
C VAL A 60 -9.25 -14.79 -0.57
N LEU A 61 -9.18 -14.58 -1.89
CA LEU A 61 -10.25 -14.98 -2.81
C LEU A 61 -10.47 -16.50 -2.85
N LYS A 62 -9.40 -17.30 -2.80
CA LYS A 62 -9.50 -18.77 -2.76
C LYS A 62 -10.19 -19.30 -1.49
N ASN A 63 -10.00 -18.59 -0.37
CA ASN A 63 -10.54 -18.98 0.93
C ASN A 63 -11.88 -18.31 1.25
N SER A 64 -12.39 -17.45 0.35
CA SER A 64 -13.62 -16.70 0.56
C SER A 64 -14.70 -17.16 -0.42
N LYS A 65 -15.95 -17.02 -0.01
CA LYS A 65 -17.09 -17.18 -0.90
C LYS A 65 -17.35 -15.89 -1.61
N LEU A 66 -17.15 -15.85 -2.94
CA LEU A 66 -17.55 -14.70 -3.74
C LEU A 66 -19.07 -14.63 -3.83
N SER A 67 -19.61 -13.40 -3.76
CA SER A 67 -21.04 -13.17 -3.86
C SER A 67 -21.56 -13.56 -5.24
N SER A 68 -22.66 -14.29 -5.28
CA SER A 68 -23.43 -14.62 -6.47
C SER A 68 -24.51 -13.59 -6.81
N ASN A 69 -24.71 -12.57 -5.94
CA ASN A 69 -25.67 -11.50 -6.19
C ASN A 69 -25.15 -10.56 -7.29
N ARG A 70 -25.57 -10.85 -8.52
CA ARG A 70 -25.10 -10.15 -9.72
C ARG A 70 -25.27 -8.64 -9.64
N GLN A 71 -26.41 -8.16 -9.12
CA GLN A 71 -26.70 -6.74 -9.00
C GLN A 71 -25.70 -6.04 -8.06
N GLN A 72 -25.41 -6.64 -6.91
CA GLN A 72 -24.44 -6.11 -5.94
C GLN A 72 -22.99 -6.17 -6.48
N VAL A 73 -22.62 -7.27 -7.15
CA VAL A 73 -21.29 -7.41 -7.77
C VAL A 73 -21.09 -6.34 -8.85
N GLU A 74 -22.07 -6.13 -9.72
CA GLU A 74 -22.01 -5.09 -10.77
C GLU A 74 -21.95 -3.68 -10.16
N MET A 75 -22.70 -3.43 -9.10
CA MET A 75 -22.63 -2.16 -8.36
C MET A 75 -21.23 -1.90 -7.79
N VAL A 76 -20.65 -2.88 -7.08
CA VAL A 76 -19.30 -2.75 -6.50
C VAL A 76 -18.26 -2.51 -7.60
N ARG A 77 -18.29 -3.24 -8.68
CA ARG A 77 -17.39 -3.06 -9.83
C ARG A 77 -17.55 -1.69 -10.47
N ARG A 78 -18.79 -1.29 -10.77
CA ARG A 78 -19.07 0.01 -11.39
C ARG A 78 -18.58 1.17 -10.54
N VAL A 79 -18.88 1.17 -9.24
CA VAL A 79 -18.42 2.21 -8.31
C VAL A 79 -16.91 2.16 -8.18
N GLY A 80 -16.32 0.97 -7.99
CA GLY A 80 -14.87 0.79 -7.84
C GLY A 80 -14.10 1.33 -9.05
N PHE A 81 -14.49 0.97 -10.27
CA PHE A 81 -13.81 1.48 -11.47
C PHE A 81 -14.00 2.99 -11.69
N ARG A 82 -15.12 3.57 -11.27
CA ARG A 82 -15.30 5.04 -11.30
C ARG A 82 -14.34 5.73 -10.33
N ILE A 83 -14.16 5.22 -9.12
CA ILE A 83 -13.19 5.72 -8.14
C ILE A 83 -11.77 5.54 -8.65
N ALA A 84 -11.42 4.36 -9.18
CA ALA A 84 -10.11 4.09 -9.78
C ALA A 84 -9.77 5.09 -10.88
N LYS A 85 -10.69 5.35 -11.81
CA LYS A 85 -10.51 6.34 -12.88
C LYS A 85 -10.30 7.76 -12.33
N ALA A 86 -11.04 8.15 -11.31
CA ALA A 86 -10.87 9.46 -10.66
C ALA A 86 -9.50 9.56 -9.98
N ALA A 87 -9.05 8.48 -9.31
CA ALA A 87 -7.74 8.41 -8.68
C ALA A 87 -6.59 8.51 -9.69
N GLU A 88 -6.69 7.82 -10.83
CA GLU A 88 -5.71 7.92 -11.91
C GLU A 88 -5.67 9.33 -12.54
N ALA A 89 -6.83 9.96 -12.74
CA ALA A 89 -6.89 11.33 -13.22
C ALA A 89 -6.19 12.30 -12.25
N PHE A 90 -6.46 12.17 -10.97
CA PHE A 90 -5.80 12.93 -9.91
C PHE A 90 -4.28 12.73 -9.91
N LEU A 91 -3.79 11.48 -9.99
CA LEU A 91 -2.36 11.16 -10.05
C LEU A 91 -1.71 11.78 -11.30
N LYS A 92 -2.41 11.78 -12.42
CA LYS A 92 -1.94 12.39 -13.66
C LYS A 92 -1.81 13.91 -13.54
N GLU A 93 -2.81 14.58 -12.98
CA GLU A 93 -2.81 16.03 -12.73
C GLU A 93 -1.73 16.42 -11.72
N ALA A 94 -1.45 15.59 -10.73
CA ALA A 94 -0.39 15.77 -9.75
C ALA A 94 1.02 15.46 -10.29
N GLY A 95 1.19 15.08 -11.57
CA GLY A 95 2.48 14.74 -12.15
C GLY A 95 3.05 13.38 -11.73
N MET A 96 2.20 12.50 -11.17
CA MET A 96 2.58 11.19 -10.62
C MET A 96 2.19 10.02 -11.53
N GLN A 97 2.32 10.16 -12.85
CA GLN A 97 1.94 9.13 -13.83
C GLN A 97 2.68 7.81 -13.65
N SER A 98 3.87 7.83 -13.05
CA SER A 98 4.63 6.62 -12.76
C SER A 98 3.91 5.69 -11.78
N GLU A 99 3.10 6.23 -10.88
CA GLU A 99 2.33 5.45 -9.89
C GLU A 99 1.23 4.63 -10.58
N ILE A 100 0.61 5.17 -11.63
CA ILE A 100 -0.48 4.52 -12.37
C ILE A 100 -0.02 3.20 -13.02
N LYS A 101 1.23 3.12 -13.45
CA LYS A 101 1.78 1.92 -14.12
C LYS A 101 1.76 0.67 -13.23
N ASN A 102 1.75 0.87 -11.93
CA ASN A 102 1.74 -0.21 -10.94
C ASN A 102 0.33 -0.59 -10.49
N LEU A 103 -0.71 0.09 -10.99
CA LEU A 103 -2.10 -0.15 -10.62
C LEU A 103 -2.77 -1.08 -11.64
N ASN A 104 -3.28 -2.20 -11.15
CA ASN A 104 -4.08 -3.16 -11.91
C ASN A 104 -5.37 -3.43 -11.13
N TRP A 105 -6.32 -2.52 -11.31
CA TRP A 105 -7.55 -2.48 -10.54
C TRP A 105 -8.41 -3.72 -10.72
N GLU A 106 -8.84 -4.26 -9.60
CA GLU A 106 -9.80 -5.35 -9.54
C GLU A 106 -10.69 -5.18 -8.31
N PHE A 107 -11.99 -5.38 -8.47
CA PHE A 107 -12.97 -5.23 -7.40
C PHE A 107 -13.82 -6.49 -7.30
N ASN A 108 -13.73 -7.17 -6.16
CA ASN A 108 -14.53 -8.34 -5.86
C ASN A 108 -15.43 -8.13 -4.64
N LEU A 109 -16.60 -8.76 -4.66
CA LEU A 109 -17.54 -8.79 -3.54
C LEU A 109 -17.48 -10.15 -2.87
N ILE A 110 -17.07 -10.17 -1.61
CA ILE A 110 -17.03 -11.37 -0.76
C ILE A 110 -18.33 -11.48 0.02
N GLU A 111 -18.94 -12.66 0.01
CA GLU A 111 -20.17 -12.94 0.75
C GLU A 111 -19.85 -13.20 2.21
N ASP A 112 -19.97 -12.17 3.03
CA ASP A 112 -19.93 -12.25 4.49
C ASP A 112 -20.74 -11.08 5.06
N ASP A 113 -21.99 -11.36 5.43
CA ASP A 113 -22.92 -10.34 5.94
C ASP A 113 -22.61 -9.88 7.37
N LYS A 114 -21.73 -10.59 8.07
CA LYS A 114 -21.31 -10.26 9.43
C LYS A 114 -20.14 -9.27 9.44
N LEU A 115 -19.34 -9.29 8.39
CA LEU A 115 -18.15 -8.45 8.29
C LEU A 115 -18.45 -7.16 7.50
N ALA A 116 -18.55 -6.03 8.20
CA ALA A 116 -18.69 -4.72 7.58
C ALA A 116 -17.31 -4.14 7.28
N ASN A 117 -16.70 -4.54 6.16
CA ASN A 117 -15.36 -4.12 5.79
C ASN A 117 -15.20 -3.99 4.26
N ALA A 118 -14.23 -3.19 3.87
CA ALA A 118 -13.66 -3.13 2.52
C ALA A 118 -12.18 -2.78 2.62
N TRP A 119 -11.39 -3.13 1.63
CA TRP A 119 -9.97 -2.78 1.58
C TRP A 119 -9.46 -2.75 0.14
N VAL A 120 -8.39 -2.01 -0.06
CA VAL A 120 -7.61 -1.97 -1.29
C VAL A 120 -6.14 -2.23 -0.95
N MET A 121 -5.56 -3.23 -1.59
CA MET A 121 -4.14 -3.56 -1.44
C MET A 121 -3.28 -2.77 -2.43
N PRO A 122 -1.97 -2.62 -2.15
CA PRO A 122 -1.00 -2.15 -3.12
C PRO A 122 -1.14 -2.88 -4.46
N GLY A 123 -1.09 -2.13 -5.56
CA GLY A 123 -1.35 -2.68 -6.90
C GLY A 123 -2.81 -2.61 -7.34
N GLY A 124 -3.75 -2.12 -6.50
CA GLY A 124 -5.14 -1.85 -6.88
C GLY A 124 -6.09 -3.05 -6.75
N LYS A 125 -5.72 -4.09 -5.99
CA LYS A 125 -6.59 -5.24 -5.71
C LYS A 125 -7.51 -4.94 -4.54
N ALA A 126 -8.83 -4.98 -4.76
CA ALA A 126 -9.85 -4.57 -3.81
C ALA A 126 -10.86 -5.66 -3.51
N ALA A 127 -11.27 -5.76 -2.26
CA ALA A 127 -12.43 -6.54 -1.87
C ALA A 127 -13.38 -5.73 -0.99
N VAL A 128 -14.66 -5.98 -1.19
CA VAL A 128 -15.77 -5.45 -0.43
C VAL A 128 -16.52 -6.64 0.16
N TYR A 129 -16.88 -6.59 1.44
CA TYR A 129 -17.70 -7.62 2.07
C TYR A 129 -19.18 -7.22 2.02
N THR A 130 -20.08 -8.19 1.83
CA THR A 130 -21.52 -7.90 1.73
C THR A 130 -22.06 -7.18 2.96
N GLY A 131 -21.48 -7.48 4.13
CA GLY A 131 -21.90 -6.85 5.40
C GLY A 131 -21.75 -5.32 5.45
N ILE A 132 -20.87 -4.70 4.62
CA ILE A 132 -20.76 -3.24 4.59
C ILE A 132 -21.89 -2.57 3.80
N LEU A 133 -22.53 -3.32 2.87
CA LEU A 133 -23.54 -2.73 1.97
C LEU A 133 -24.77 -2.20 2.72
N LYS A 134 -25.11 -2.77 3.86
CA LYS A 134 -26.20 -2.26 4.71
C LYS A 134 -25.89 -0.88 5.32
N TYR A 135 -24.62 -0.56 5.53
CA TYR A 135 -24.18 0.74 6.07
C TYR A 135 -23.99 1.78 4.97
N THR A 136 -23.47 1.37 3.81
CA THR A 136 -23.29 2.27 2.67
C THR A 136 -24.61 2.64 2.01
N GLN A 137 -25.64 1.77 2.11
CA GLN A 137 -27.01 1.94 1.63
C GLN A 137 -27.17 2.09 0.12
N ASN A 138 -26.27 2.82 -0.54
CA ASN A 138 -26.32 3.13 -1.97
C ASN A 138 -24.92 3.31 -2.57
N GLU A 139 -24.88 3.59 -3.89
CA GLU A 139 -23.62 3.80 -4.61
C GLU A 139 -22.80 4.98 -4.06
N THR A 140 -23.43 6.03 -3.59
CA THR A 140 -22.73 7.20 -3.03
C THR A 140 -22.00 6.82 -1.74
N GLY A 141 -22.67 6.13 -0.82
CA GLY A 141 -22.04 5.64 0.40
C GLY A 141 -20.92 4.65 0.11
N LEU A 142 -21.11 3.74 -0.85
CA LEU A 142 -20.07 2.82 -1.27
C LEU A 142 -18.87 3.55 -1.91
N ALA A 143 -19.12 4.62 -2.68
CA ALA A 143 -18.07 5.44 -3.28
C ALA A 143 -17.22 6.16 -2.23
N VAL A 144 -17.83 6.61 -1.12
CA VAL A 144 -17.09 7.20 0.02
C VAL A 144 -16.14 6.18 0.62
N VAL A 145 -16.61 4.96 0.88
CA VAL A 145 -15.78 3.90 1.46
C VAL A 145 -14.66 3.52 0.50
N LEU A 146 -14.97 3.21 -0.77
CA LEU A 146 -13.95 2.83 -1.75
C LEU A 146 -12.97 3.96 -2.06
N GLY A 147 -13.41 5.22 -2.05
CA GLY A 147 -12.55 6.38 -2.20
C GLY A 147 -11.53 6.48 -1.05
N HIS A 148 -11.97 6.22 0.18
CA HIS A 148 -11.10 6.16 1.35
C HIS A 148 -10.04 5.05 1.22
N GLU A 149 -10.44 3.84 0.85
CA GLU A 149 -9.52 2.71 0.70
C GLU A 149 -8.55 2.90 -0.46
N VAL A 150 -9.01 3.44 -1.59
CA VAL A 150 -8.15 3.79 -2.73
C VAL A 150 -7.14 4.87 -2.33
N ALA A 151 -7.54 5.88 -1.56
CA ALA A 151 -6.63 6.90 -1.06
C ALA A 151 -5.53 6.30 -0.15
N HIS A 152 -5.85 5.32 0.70
CA HIS A 152 -4.87 4.58 1.49
C HIS A 152 -3.86 3.82 0.62
N ALA A 153 -4.31 3.19 -0.46
CA ALA A 153 -3.43 2.47 -1.39
C ALA A 153 -2.48 3.44 -2.12
N ILE A 154 -2.98 4.57 -2.61
CA ILE A 154 -2.18 5.60 -3.31
C ILE A 154 -1.19 6.27 -2.35
N ALA A 155 -1.60 6.55 -1.10
CA ALA A 155 -0.74 7.12 -0.06
C ALA A 155 0.28 6.11 0.49
N ARG A 156 0.32 4.87 -0.03
CA ARG A 156 1.28 3.82 0.34
C ARG A 156 1.27 3.45 1.84
N HIS A 157 0.13 3.63 2.51
CA HIS A 157 0.00 3.30 3.94
C HIS A 157 0.24 1.81 4.22
N GLY A 158 0.04 0.92 3.23
CA GLY A 158 0.39 -0.50 3.32
C GLY A 158 1.89 -0.71 3.48
N ASN A 159 2.73 -0.02 2.69
CA ASN A 159 4.19 -0.10 2.77
C ASN A 159 4.68 0.41 4.14
N GLU A 160 4.16 1.55 4.57
CA GLU A 160 4.52 2.15 5.86
C GLU A 160 4.23 1.20 7.04
N ARG A 161 3.01 0.62 7.08
CA ARG A 161 2.63 -0.35 8.13
C ARG A 161 3.50 -1.60 8.12
N MET A 162 3.79 -2.17 6.94
CA MET A 162 4.66 -3.34 6.83
C MET A 162 6.09 -3.01 7.26
N SER A 163 6.61 -1.85 6.84
CA SER A 163 7.95 -1.40 7.22
C SER A 163 8.10 -1.18 8.72
N GLN A 164 7.07 -0.63 9.37
CA GLN A 164 7.03 -0.47 10.83
C GLN A 164 6.98 -1.83 11.56
N GLY A 165 6.32 -2.83 10.99
CA GLY A 165 6.27 -4.17 11.55
C GLY A 165 7.57 -4.98 11.41
N LEU A 166 8.53 -4.51 10.62
CA LEU A 166 9.85 -5.13 10.43
C LEU A 166 10.91 -4.60 11.41
N LEU A 167 10.63 -3.55 12.17
CA LEU A 167 11.49 -2.96 13.20
C LEU A 167 11.21 -3.54 14.57
#